data_0679b6823564251657cee6590f8ac249
#
_entry.id   0679b6823564251657cee6590f8ac249
#
_cell.length_a   1.000
_cell.length_b   1.000
_cell.length_c   1.000
_cell.angle_alpha   90.00
_cell.angle_beta   90.00
_cell.angle_gamma   90.00
#
_symmetry.space_group_name_H-M   'P 1'
#
loop_
_entity.id
_entity.type
_entity.pdbx_description
1 polymer ?
#
loop_
_entity_poly.entity_id
_entity_poly.type
_entity_poly.pdbx_seq_one_letter_code
_entity_poly.pdbx_strand_id
1 'polypeptide(L)'
;MSEHDDQPTPAERYAAFQREKPYPMLKDFEGLYGFELDDFQLRACREIEDGRGVLVAAPTGSGKTVVGEFAIHLALQTGRKAFYTTPIKALSNQKYHDLVKRYGADKVGLLTGDNVVNGEAPVVVMTTEVLRNMLYAGSRTLLGLGFVVMDEVHYLADRMRGAVWEEVIIHLPESVTLVSLSATVS
;
A
#
# COMPACT_ATOMS: atom_id res chain seq x y z
N MET A 1 -54.73 -1.29 0.92
CA MET A 1 -53.51 -1.15 1.77
C MET A 1 -52.47 -2.07 1.18
N SER A 2 -51.67 -1.53 0.31
CA SER A 2 -50.55 -2.27 -0.30
C SER A 2 -49.38 -2.21 0.64
N GLU A 3 -49.03 -3.33 1.23
CA GLU A 3 -47.77 -3.55 1.89
C GLU A 3 -46.67 -3.35 0.82
N HIS A 4 -45.96 -2.21 0.86
CA HIS A 4 -44.74 -2.04 0.11
C HIS A 4 -43.75 -3.05 0.67
N ASP A 5 -43.43 -4.01 -0.17
CA ASP A 5 -42.38 -5.01 0.04
C ASP A 5 -41.05 -4.25 0.25
N ASP A 6 -40.71 -4.05 1.52
CA ASP A 6 -39.49 -3.33 1.96
C ASP A 6 -38.28 -4.25 1.86
N GLN A 7 -38.12 -4.89 0.70
CA GLN A 7 -36.96 -5.74 0.43
C GLN A 7 -35.75 -4.87 0.08
N PRO A 8 -34.59 -5.10 0.72
CA PRO A 8 -33.41 -4.30 0.44
C PRO A 8 -32.99 -4.43 -1.03
N THR A 9 -32.62 -3.33 -1.61
CA THR A 9 -32.12 -3.26 -2.99
C THR A 9 -30.87 -4.12 -3.17
N PRO A 10 -30.50 -4.53 -4.39
CA PRO A 10 -29.26 -5.24 -4.64
C PRO A 10 -28.00 -4.52 -4.09
N ALA A 11 -27.98 -3.18 -4.16
CA ALA A 11 -26.88 -2.39 -3.62
C ALA A 11 -26.82 -2.44 -2.09
N GLU A 12 -27.98 -2.40 -1.42
CA GLU A 12 -28.06 -2.52 0.04
C GLU A 12 -27.68 -3.92 0.51
N ARG A 13 -28.09 -4.96 -0.21
CA ARG A 13 -27.68 -6.35 0.07
C ARG A 13 -26.17 -6.53 -0.09
N TYR A 14 -25.57 -5.96 -1.13
CA TYR A 14 -24.12 -6.00 -1.34
C TYR A 14 -23.39 -5.25 -0.22
N ALA A 15 -23.86 -4.07 0.15
CA ALA A 15 -23.28 -3.30 1.24
C ALA A 15 -23.40 -4.00 2.60
N ALA A 16 -24.51 -4.69 2.86
CA ALA A 16 -24.69 -5.51 4.05
C ALA A 16 -23.73 -6.72 4.04
N PHE A 17 -23.62 -7.40 2.91
CA PHE A 17 -22.68 -8.52 2.74
C PHE A 17 -21.23 -8.08 2.99
N GLN A 18 -20.83 -6.93 2.48
CA GLN A 18 -19.49 -6.37 2.72
C GLN A 18 -19.26 -6.02 4.19
N ARG A 19 -20.29 -5.59 4.92
CA ARG A 19 -20.19 -5.31 6.37
C ARG A 19 -20.09 -6.58 7.22
N GLU A 20 -20.70 -7.66 6.77
CA GLU A 20 -20.70 -8.95 7.48
C GLU A 20 -19.47 -9.80 7.16
N LYS A 21 -18.75 -9.49 6.07
CA LYS A 21 -17.56 -10.22 5.68
C LYS A 21 -16.46 -10.04 6.74
N PRO A 22 -15.90 -11.14 7.28
CA PRO A 22 -14.83 -11.01 8.27
C PRO A 22 -13.52 -10.56 7.62
N TYR A 23 -12.85 -9.59 8.25
CA TYR A 23 -11.53 -9.11 7.89
C TYR A 23 -10.58 -9.29 9.08
N PRO A 24 -10.06 -10.52 9.33
CA PRO A 24 -9.27 -10.80 10.52
C PRO A 24 -7.95 -10.05 10.57
N MET A 25 -7.29 -9.85 9.43
CA MET A 25 -6.01 -9.11 9.38
C MET A 25 -6.21 -7.63 9.67
N LEU A 26 -7.29 -7.03 9.15
CA LEU A 26 -7.65 -5.66 9.45
C LEU A 26 -7.99 -5.48 10.93
N LYS A 27 -8.69 -6.44 11.52
CA LYS A 27 -9.03 -6.42 12.94
C LYS A 27 -7.77 -6.45 13.82
N ASP A 28 -6.81 -7.32 13.49
CA ASP A 28 -5.52 -7.38 14.19
C ASP A 28 -4.76 -6.05 14.06
N PHE A 29 -4.77 -5.49 12.86
CA PHE A 29 -4.09 -4.22 12.57
C PHE A 29 -4.70 -3.03 13.33
N GLU A 30 -6.03 -2.95 13.39
CA GLU A 30 -6.73 -1.93 14.19
C GLU A 30 -6.31 -1.96 15.67
N GLY A 31 -6.09 -3.13 16.21
CA GLY A 31 -5.64 -3.32 17.60
C GLY A 31 -4.25 -2.74 17.90
N LEU A 32 -3.45 -2.44 16.87
CA LEU A 32 -2.12 -1.85 17.03
C LEU A 32 -2.15 -0.32 17.19
N TYR A 33 -3.27 0.31 16.90
CA TYR A 33 -3.45 1.76 17.00
C TYR A 33 -4.23 2.15 18.25
N GLY A 34 -3.89 3.28 18.83
CA GLY A 34 -4.62 3.87 19.96
C GLY A 34 -5.82 4.71 19.56
N PHE A 35 -6.24 4.66 18.30
CA PHE A 35 -7.37 5.42 17.75
C PHE A 35 -8.13 4.58 16.73
N GLU A 36 -9.37 4.92 16.47
CA GLU A 36 -10.19 4.28 15.44
C GLU A 36 -9.79 4.77 14.04
N LEU A 37 -9.81 3.84 13.08
CA LEU A 37 -9.57 4.18 11.68
C LEU A 37 -10.80 4.85 11.07
N ASP A 38 -10.56 5.82 10.19
CA ASP A 38 -11.62 6.49 9.43
C ASP A 38 -12.25 5.57 8.38
N ASP A 39 -13.46 5.90 7.92
CA ASP A 39 -14.18 5.10 6.94
C ASP A 39 -13.38 4.88 5.64
N PHE A 40 -12.67 5.90 5.15
CA PHE A 40 -11.86 5.73 3.94
C PHE A 40 -10.68 4.78 4.14
N GLN A 41 -10.07 4.80 5.34
CA GLN A 41 -8.99 3.88 5.71
C GLN A 41 -9.52 2.44 5.78
N LEU A 42 -10.65 2.24 6.44
CA LEU A 42 -11.28 0.92 6.55
C LEU A 42 -11.67 0.36 5.19
N ARG A 43 -12.26 1.17 4.31
CA ARG A 43 -12.62 0.73 2.96
C ARG A 43 -11.41 0.31 2.14
N ALA A 44 -10.36 1.13 2.14
CA ALA A 44 -9.14 0.82 1.43
C ALA A 44 -8.48 -0.47 1.96
N CYS A 45 -8.39 -0.62 3.27
CA CYS A 45 -7.81 -1.81 3.90
C CYS A 45 -8.60 -3.08 3.57
N ARG A 46 -9.93 -3.03 3.55
CA ARG A 46 -10.77 -4.17 3.14
C ARG A 46 -10.49 -4.60 1.69
N GLU A 47 -10.37 -3.65 0.78
CA GLU A 47 -10.01 -3.94 -0.62
C GLU A 47 -8.65 -4.63 -0.71
N ILE A 48 -7.65 -4.15 0.05
CA ILE A 48 -6.31 -4.74 0.08
C ILE A 48 -6.35 -6.16 0.66
N GLU A 49 -7.07 -6.41 1.74
CA GLU A 49 -7.22 -7.74 2.33
C GLU A 49 -7.94 -8.71 1.37
N ASP A 50 -8.84 -8.20 0.54
CA ASP A 50 -9.49 -8.95 -0.54
C ASP A 50 -8.57 -9.20 -1.75
N GLY A 51 -7.35 -8.71 -1.73
CA GLY A 51 -6.38 -8.88 -2.82
C GLY A 51 -6.50 -7.88 -3.96
N ARG A 52 -7.23 -6.79 -3.76
CA ARG A 52 -7.41 -5.74 -4.78
C ARG A 52 -6.50 -4.55 -4.54
N GLY A 53 -5.96 -3.99 -5.62
CA GLY A 53 -5.22 -2.74 -5.58
C GLY A 53 -6.12 -1.54 -5.28
N VAL A 54 -5.56 -0.50 -4.67
CA VAL A 54 -6.28 0.72 -4.32
C VAL A 54 -5.48 1.96 -4.71
N LEU A 55 -6.20 3.02 -5.04
CA LEU A 55 -5.67 4.38 -5.12
C LEU A 55 -6.36 5.20 -4.02
N VAL A 56 -5.59 5.67 -3.05
CA VAL A 56 -6.09 6.52 -1.96
C VAL A 56 -5.66 7.96 -2.25
N ALA A 57 -6.62 8.78 -2.61
CA ALA A 57 -6.43 10.21 -2.83
C ALA A 57 -7.11 10.98 -1.69
N ALA A 58 -6.32 11.63 -0.86
CA ALA A 58 -6.80 12.37 0.30
C ALA A 58 -5.83 13.49 0.67
N PRO A 59 -6.27 14.56 1.34
CA PRO A 59 -5.39 15.66 1.74
C PRO A 59 -4.21 15.20 2.58
N THR A 60 -3.10 15.95 2.54
CA THR A 60 -1.95 15.74 3.42
C THR A 60 -2.40 15.80 4.89
N GLY A 61 -1.91 14.88 5.71
CA GLY A 61 -2.30 14.79 7.13
C GLY A 61 -3.60 14.04 7.38
N SER A 62 -4.25 13.48 6.37
CA SER A 62 -5.49 12.70 6.51
C SER A 62 -5.30 11.25 6.99
N GLY A 63 -4.05 10.79 7.14
CA GLY A 63 -3.75 9.42 7.57
C GLY A 63 -3.70 8.39 6.44
N LYS A 64 -3.42 8.79 5.19
CA LYS A 64 -3.25 7.87 4.04
C LYS A 64 -2.18 6.80 4.29
N THR A 65 -1.10 7.17 4.97
CA THR A 65 0.02 6.27 5.25
C THR A 65 -0.37 5.03 6.04
N VAL A 66 -1.42 5.11 6.85
CA VAL A 66 -1.98 3.96 7.57
C VAL A 66 -2.40 2.86 6.60
N VAL A 67 -2.98 3.20 5.46
CA VAL A 67 -3.36 2.23 4.43
C VAL A 67 -2.13 1.52 3.85
N GLY A 68 -1.05 2.25 3.59
CA GLY A 68 0.23 1.68 3.17
C GLY A 68 0.84 0.77 4.24
N GLU A 69 0.76 1.15 5.49
CA GLU A 69 1.24 0.33 6.61
C GLU A 69 0.42 -0.94 6.79
N PHE A 70 -0.87 -0.92 6.45
CA PHE A 70 -1.68 -2.14 6.43
C PHE A 70 -1.19 -3.15 5.40
N ALA A 71 -0.78 -2.71 4.22
CA ALA A 71 -0.17 -3.59 3.23
C ALA A 71 1.12 -4.23 3.74
N ILE A 72 1.95 -3.47 4.48
CA ILE A 72 3.14 -4.00 5.16
C ILE A 72 2.75 -5.06 6.19
N HIS A 73 1.73 -4.78 7.00
CA HIS A 73 1.22 -5.73 7.99
C HIS A 73 0.79 -7.05 7.34
N LEU A 74 0.04 -6.99 6.25
CA LEU A 74 -0.37 -8.18 5.50
C LEU A 74 0.84 -8.96 4.98
N ALA A 75 1.83 -8.28 4.42
CA ALA A 75 3.04 -8.93 3.93
C ALA A 75 3.76 -9.69 5.05
N LEU A 76 3.95 -9.06 6.20
CA LEU A 76 4.63 -9.68 7.35
C LEU A 76 3.82 -10.86 7.90
N GLN A 77 2.51 -10.77 7.96
CA GLN A 77 1.64 -11.84 8.47
C GLN A 77 1.54 -13.04 7.51
N THR A 78 1.70 -12.81 6.21
CA THR A 78 1.57 -13.85 5.19
C THR A 78 2.91 -14.37 4.66
N GLY A 79 4.03 -13.90 5.20
CA GLY A 79 5.36 -14.31 4.77
C GLY A 79 5.74 -13.83 3.37
N ARG A 80 5.11 -12.76 2.88
CA ARG A 80 5.41 -12.15 1.59
C ARG A 80 6.24 -10.87 1.76
N LYS A 81 6.84 -10.40 0.68
CA LYS A 81 7.58 -9.12 0.68
C LYS A 81 6.66 -7.94 0.38
N ALA A 82 6.97 -6.80 0.97
CA ALA A 82 6.39 -5.52 0.63
C ALA A 82 7.48 -4.53 0.24
N PHE A 83 7.30 -3.83 -0.87
CA PHE A 83 8.14 -2.70 -1.25
C PHE A 83 7.38 -1.41 -1.02
N TYR A 84 7.99 -0.51 -0.26
CA TYR A 84 7.46 0.83 -0.03
C TYR A 84 8.25 1.82 -0.87
N THR A 85 7.63 2.41 -1.87
CA THR A 85 8.31 3.31 -2.79
C THR A 85 7.91 4.76 -2.60
N THR A 86 8.86 5.65 -2.77
CA THR A 86 8.67 7.10 -2.80
C THR A 86 9.34 7.69 -4.04
N PRO A 87 8.93 8.89 -4.50
CA PRO A 87 9.49 9.47 -5.72
C PRO A 87 10.94 9.95 -5.59
N ILE A 88 11.39 10.27 -4.38
CA ILE A 88 12.71 10.86 -4.15
C ILE A 88 13.43 10.22 -2.96
N LYS A 89 14.74 10.21 -3.03
CA LYS A 89 15.64 9.61 -2.03
C LYS A 89 15.41 10.13 -0.61
N ALA A 90 15.20 11.43 -0.43
CA ALA A 90 15.00 12.02 0.90
C ALA A 90 13.75 11.46 1.60
N LEU A 91 12.65 11.29 0.86
CA LEU A 91 11.42 10.67 1.38
C LEU A 91 11.62 9.18 1.69
N SER A 92 12.38 8.46 0.85
CA SER A 92 12.72 7.06 1.11
C SER A 92 13.55 6.90 2.39
N ASN A 93 14.56 7.74 2.60
CA ASN A 93 15.36 7.71 3.83
C ASN A 93 14.51 7.98 5.07
N GLN A 94 13.64 8.98 5.03
CA GLN A 94 12.74 9.31 6.14
C GLN A 94 11.80 8.14 6.46
N LYS A 95 11.18 7.56 5.43
CA LYS A 95 10.25 6.43 5.60
C LYS A 95 10.96 5.18 6.13
N TYR A 96 12.17 4.93 5.68
CA TYR A 96 13.01 3.85 6.20
C TYR A 96 13.21 3.96 7.72
N HIS A 97 13.59 5.14 8.20
CA HIS A 97 13.76 5.37 9.64
C HIS A 97 12.46 5.19 10.42
N ASP A 98 11.34 5.67 9.89
CA ASP A 98 10.02 5.50 10.51
C ASP A 98 9.64 4.02 10.62
N LEU A 99 9.84 3.25 9.57
CA LEU A 99 9.51 1.83 9.56
C LEU A 99 10.45 0.99 10.43
N VAL A 100 11.74 1.35 10.52
CA VAL A 100 12.67 0.69 11.45
C VAL A 100 12.23 0.88 12.90
N LYS A 101 11.78 2.08 13.26
CA LYS A 101 11.24 2.33 14.61
C LYS A 101 10.03 1.47 14.93
N ARG A 102 9.19 1.19 13.92
CA ARG A 102 7.95 0.44 14.11
C ARG A 102 8.16 -1.07 14.08
N TYR A 103 8.97 -1.58 13.15
CA TYR A 103 9.10 -3.02 12.87
C TYR A 103 10.45 -3.62 13.26
N GLY A 104 11.45 -2.79 13.51
CA GLY A 104 12.83 -3.23 13.79
C GLY A 104 13.72 -3.24 12.55
N ALA A 105 15.01 -3.07 12.77
CA ALA A 105 16.01 -3.01 11.70
C ALA A 105 16.19 -4.35 10.95
N ASP A 106 15.84 -5.46 11.57
CA ASP A 106 15.89 -6.79 10.97
C ASP A 106 14.79 -7.03 9.92
N LYS A 107 13.70 -6.28 10.01
CA LYS A 107 12.53 -6.41 9.13
C LYS A 107 12.52 -5.44 7.96
N VAL A 108 13.33 -4.40 7.99
CA VAL A 108 13.25 -3.27 7.07
C VAL A 108 14.59 -3.02 6.39
N GLY A 109 14.55 -2.91 5.08
CA GLY A 109 15.70 -2.55 4.25
C GLY A 109 15.50 -1.25 3.50
N LEU A 110 16.57 -0.74 2.90
CA LEU A 110 16.58 0.47 2.09
C LEU A 110 17.38 0.22 0.80
N LEU A 111 16.80 0.57 -0.33
CA LEU A 111 17.47 0.59 -1.62
C LEU A 111 17.29 1.96 -2.28
N THR A 112 18.36 2.71 -2.37
CA THR A 112 18.45 3.94 -3.17
C THR A 112 19.58 3.79 -4.19
N GLY A 113 19.74 4.76 -5.09
CA GLY A 113 20.76 4.66 -6.13
C GLY A 113 22.21 4.50 -5.59
N ASP A 114 22.47 4.94 -4.36
CA ASP A 114 23.80 4.97 -3.75
C ASP A 114 23.87 4.33 -2.35
N ASN A 115 22.77 3.76 -1.85
CA ASN A 115 22.76 3.16 -0.52
C ASN A 115 21.92 1.87 -0.50
N VAL A 116 22.52 0.82 0.05
CA VAL A 116 21.87 -0.48 0.23
C VAL A 116 22.01 -0.90 1.69
N VAL A 117 20.88 -1.06 2.37
CA VAL A 117 20.80 -1.58 3.73
C VAL A 117 19.79 -2.71 3.75
N ASN A 118 20.21 -3.92 4.11
CA ASN A 118 19.34 -5.09 4.24
C ASN A 118 18.39 -5.28 3.06
N GLY A 119 18.92 -5.33 1.83
CA GLY A 119 18.14 -5.36 0.58
C GLY A 119 17.22 -6.56 0.40
N GLU A 120 17.41 -7.63 1.17
CA GLU A 120 16.55 -8.84 1.15
C GLU A 120 15.58 -8.91 2.34
N ALA A 121 15.42 -7.82 3.07
CA ALA A 121 14.43 -7.74 4.16
C ALA A 121 13.00 -7.97 3.63
N PRO A 122 12.06 -8.43 4.48
CA PRO A 122 10.66 -8.59 4.07
C PRO A 122 9.99 -7.27 3.68
N VAL A 123 10.44 -6.16 4.23
CA VAL A 123 9.98 -4.81 3.86
C VAL A 123 11.16 -4.01 3.38
N VAL A 124 11.12 -3.53 2.15
CA VAL A 124 12.19 -2.71 1.58
C VAL A 124 11.65 -1.38 1.11
N VAL A 125 12.23 -0.30 1.61
CA VAL A 125 11.94 1.06 1.15
C VAL A 125 12.88 1.41 0.01
N MET A 126 12.35 1.99 -1.05
CA MET A 126 13.12 2.36 -2.24
C MET A 126 12.50 3.54 -2.97
N THR A 127 13.22 4.13 -3.89
CA THR A 127 12.62 5.06 -4.83
C THR A 127 11.86 4.31 -5.92
N THR A 128 10.85 4.95 -6.50
CA THR A 128 10.08 4.38 -7.61
C THR A 128 10.96 4.02 -8.80
N GLU A 129 11.99 4.81 -9.05
CA GLU A 129 12.98 4.55 -10.12
C GLU A 129 13.78 3.25 -9.87
N VAL A 130 14.18 2.99 -8.64
CA VAL A 130 14.86 1.73 -8.28
C VAL A 130 13.94 0.55 -8.55
N LEU A 131 12.66 0.62 -8.18
CA LEU A 131 11.69 -0.45 -8.48
C LEU A 131 11.55 -0.67 -9.99
N ARG A 132 11.43 0.40 -10.78
CA ARG A 132 11.39 0.29 -12.24
C ARG A 132 12.60 -0.46 -12.78
N ASN A 133 13.80 -0.09 -12.33
CA ASN A 133 15.03 -0.73 -12.77
C ASN A 133 15.09 -2.21 -12.38
N MET A 134 14.60 -2.56 -11.19
CA MET A 134 14.51 -3.96 -10.76
C MET A 134 13.54 -4.77 -11.63
N LEU A 135 12.40 -4.21 -12.00
CA LEU A 135 11.43 -4.85 -12.88
C LEU A 135 12.01 -5.11 -14.26
N TYR A 136 12.71 -4.16 -14.85
CA TYR A 136 13.40 -4.33 -16.13
C TYR A 136 14.50 -5.38 -16.07
N ALA A 137 15.27 -5.41 -14.99
CA ALA A 137 16.37 -6.35 -14.81
C ALA A 137 15.91 -7.76 -14.42
N GLY A 138 14.63 -7.95 -14.06
CA GLY A 138 14.15 -9.22 -13.53
C GLY A 138 14.88 -9.63 -12.24
N SER A 139 15.10 -8.67 -11.35
CA SER A 139 15.87 -8.87 -10.12
C SER A 139 15.31 -10.00 -9.25
N ARG A 140 16.21 -10.81 -8.66
CA ARG A 140 15.83 -11.85 -7.70
C ARG A 140 15.16 -11.30 -6.44
N THR A 141 15.42 -10.06 -6.10
CA THR A 141 14.78 -9.38 -4.96
C THR A 141 13.24 -9.26 -5.13
N LEU A 142 12.73 -9.39 -6.37
CA LEU A 142 11.30 -9.45 -6.66
C LEU A 142 10.63 -10.77 -6.25
N LEU A 143 11.39 -11.83 -5.98
CA LEU A 143 10.83 -13.12 -5.57
C LEU A 143 10.10 -12.98 -4.22
N GLY A 144 8.88 -13.47 -4.18
CA GLY A 144 8.03 -13.40 -2.99
C GLY A 144 7.35 -12.05 -2.79
N LEU A 145 7.52 -11.09 -3.71
CA LEU A 145 6.83 -9.81 -3.65
C LEU A 145 5.31 -9.99 -3.70
N GLY A 146 4.61 -9.44 -2.72
CA GLY A 146 3.16 -9.50 -2.61
C GLY A 146 2.47 -8.15 -2.67
N PHE A 147 3.16 -7.11 -2.21
CA PHE A 147 2.60 -5.77 -2.07
C PHE A 147 3.62 -4.72 -2.51
N VAL A 148 3.14 -3.73 -3.22
CA VAL A 148 3.90 -2.50 -3.52
C VAL A 148 3.06 -1.32 -3.05
N VAL A 149 3.65 -0.49 -2.20
CA VAL A 149 3.09 0.80 -1.82
C VAL A 149 3.82 1.87 -2.60
N MET A 150 3.09 2.62 -3.43
CA MET A 150 3.60 3.79 -4.13
C MET A 150 3.11 5.04 -3.44
N ASP A 151 3.94 5.61 -2.59
CA ASP A 151 3.60 6.81 -1.84
C ASP A 151 3.94 8.06 -2.65
N GLU A 152 3.20 9.15 -2.38
CA GLU A 152 3.41 10.45 -3.01
C GLU A 152 3.33 10.41 -4.55
N VAL A 153 2.41 9.60 -5.11
CA VAL A 153 2.31 9.43 -6.57
C VAL A 153 2.01 10.72 -7.32
N HIS A 154 1.46 11.75 -6.66
CA HIS A 154 1.23 13.07 -7.25
C HIS A 154 2.54 13.77 -7.69
N TYR A 155 3.68 13.46 -7.06
CA TYR A 155 5.00 13.91 -7.51
C TYR A 155 5.38 13.34 -8.87
N LEU A 156 4.81 12.21 -9.24
CA LEU A 156 5.07 11.53 -10.51
C LEU A 156 4.21 12.07 -11.65
N ALA A 157 3.27 12.95 -11.36
CA ALA A 157 2.46 13.66 -12.37
C ALA A 157 3.27 14.70 -13.16
N ASP A 158 4.49 15.04 -12.73
CA ASP A 158 5.43 15.83 -13.51
C ASP A 158 5.83 15.03 -14.77
N ARG A 159 5.91 15.75 -15.91
CA ARG A 159 6.18 15.19 -17.24
C ARG A 159 7.42 14.30 -17.31
N MET A 160 8.43 14.57 -16.49
CA MET A 160 9.69 13.80 -16.47
C MET A 160 9.62 12.52 -15.62
N ARG A 161 8.65 12.41 -14.71
CA ARG A 161 8.52 11.30 -13.75
C ARG A 161 7.28 10.44 -13.96
N GLY A 162 6.28 10.94 -14.71
CA GLY A 162 5.05 10.23 -15.01
C GLY A 162 5.28 8.90 -15.73
N ALA A 163 6.25 8.86 -16.65
CA ALA A 163 6.63 7.65 -17.36
C ALA A 163 7.15 6.54 -16.43
N VAL A 164 7.84 6.89 -15.34
CA VAL A 164 8.34 5.93 -14.36
C VAL A 164 7.19 5.21 -13.65
N TRP A 165 6.16 5.94 -13.26
CA TRP A 165 4.98 5.39 -12.62
C TRP A 165 4.21 4.44 -13.54
N GLU A 166 3.96 4.85 -14.79
CA GLU A 166 3.30 4.01 -15.80
C GLU A 166 4.09 2.73 -16.07
N GLU A 167 5.40 2.84 -16.22
CA GLU A 167 6.27 1.68 -16.45
C GLU A 167 6.24 0.69 -15.28
N VAL A 168 6.21 1.17 -14.04
CA VAL A 168 6.07 0.30 -12.87
C VAL A 168 4.72 -0.43 -12.90
N ILE A 169 3.63 0.28 -13.13
CA ILE A 169 2.29 -0.31 -13.15
C ILE A 169 2.18 -1.39 -14.23
N ILE A 170 2.68 -1.11 -15.44
CA ILE A 170 2.62 -2.04 -16.56
C ILE A 170 3.44 -3.32 -16.32
N HIS A 171 4.58 -3.20 -15.66
CA HIS A 171 5.52 -4.31 -15.47
C HIS A 171 5.35 -5.08 -14.17
N LEU A 172 4.52 -4.60 -13.23
CA LEU A 172 4.22 -5.34 -12.01
C LEU A 172 3.44 -6.63 -12.33
N PRO A 173 3.83 -7.78 -11.75
CA PRO A 173 3.05 -9.00 -11.85
C PRO A 173 1.63 -8.81 -11.31
N GLU A 174 0.64 -9.45 -11.92
CA GLU A 174 -0.77 -9.40 -11.48
C GLU A 174 -0.97 -9.93 -10.06
N SER A 175 -0.08 -10.81 -9.59
CA SER A 175 -0.10 -11.35 -8.23
C SER A 175 0.28 -10.33 -7.16
N VAL A 176 0.82 -9.17 -7.55
CA VAL A 176 1.23 -8.10 -6.63
C VAL A 176 0.07 -7.13 -6.43
N THR A 177 -0.28 -6.88 -5.17
CA THR A 177 -1.28 -5.88 -4.81
C THR A 177 -0.62 -4.50 -4.75
N LEU A 178 -1.12 -3.58 -5.56
CA LEU A 178 -0.62 -2.20 -5.65
C LEU A 178 -1.46 -1.26 -4.81
N VAL A 179 -0.79 -0.55 -3.90
CA VAL A 179 -1.39 0.49 -3.06
C VAL A 179 -0.76 1.82 -3.42
N SER A 180 -1.53 2.69 -4.06
CA SER A 180 -1.06 4.03 -4.46
C SER A 180 -1.66 5.09 -3.55
N LEU A 181 -0.81 5.96 -3.02
CA LEU A 181 -1.17 7.04 -2.10
C LEU A 181 -0.86 8.38 -2.75
N SER A 182 -1.85 9.25 -2.82
CA SER A 182 -1.72 10.57 -3.45
C SER A 182 -2.32 11.66 -2.57
N ALA A 183 -1.66 12.82 -2.50
CA ALA A 183 -2.26 13.99 -1.90
C ALA A 183 -3.24 14.64 -2.90
N THR A 184 -4.41 15.06 -2.40
CA THR A 184 -5.30 15.92 -3.16
C THR A 184 -4.95 17.38 -2.87
N VAL A 185 -5.06 18.24 -3.90
CA VAL A 185 -4.96 19.68 -3.74
C VAL A 185 -6.32 20.18 -3.24
N SER A 186 -6.33 20.86 -2.10
CA SER A 186 -7.52 21.53 -1.56
C SER A 186 -7.70 22.89 -2.21
#